data_91954cd79c7a3730bb1c3445ebcd449b
#
_entry.id   91954cd79c7a3730bb1c3445ebcd449b
#
_cell.length_a   1.000
_cell.length_b   1.000
_cell.length_c   1.000
_cell.angle_alpha   90.00
_cell.angle_beta   90.00
_cell.angle_gamma   90.00
#
_symmetry.space_group_name_H-M   'P 1'
#
loop_
_entity.id
_entity.type
_entity.pdbx_description
1 polymer ?
#
loop_
_entity_poly.entity_id
_entity_poly.type
_entity_poly.pdbx_seq_one_letter_code
_entity_poly.pdbx_strand_id
1 'polypeptide(L)'
;MLEKLAKQTAVYGISTIAVRFLSYLLTPYYTRIFGQETYGIVTDIYALIPLALTLLTMGMESSYFRFSAKAEEAGGDVKAAKRRLFATTWGVTSLAAAVFFVVVAFFRDGISHLMGEAYVAHPEYIVWVGLIILFDVWSCIPFSRLREQGRALLFVGLKALGVVLNVVLAVAFGLAGLFSTGFGVGWVFVANLIASAVTWLVILATVDRTVPKINWALLAAVFAYSLPLLIGGLAGTANEFIDRQLIKYLVPEGAMAELGVYGAITKIAVVMMLFYQMYRLAAEPFFLSNFKKSDFVQMNAAALKYYVMASMLIF
;
A
#
# COMPACT_ATOMS: atom_id res chain seq x y z
N MET A 1 -25.55 -13.57 -9.22
CA MET A 1 -24.16 -13.80 -8.81
C MET A 1 -23.23 -12.73 -9.40
N LEU A 2 -23.20 -12.54 -10.71
CA LEU A 2 -22.38 -11.50 -11.39
C LEU A 2 -22.67 -10.07 -10.92
N GLU A 3 -23.93 -9.71 -10.70
CA GLU A 3 -24.32 -8.38 -10.21
C GLU A 3 -23.79 -8.10 -8.81
N LYS A 4 -23.83 -9.09 -7.90
CA LYS A 4 -23.25 -8.96 -6.56
C LYS A 4 -21.73 -8.82 -6.62
N LEU A 5 -21.07 -9.56 -7.52
CA LEU A 5 -19.63 -9.46 -7.75
C LEU A 5 -19.26 -8.08 -8.31
N ALA A 6 -19.98 -7.62 -9.34
CA ALA A 6 -19.77 -6.29 -9.93
C ALA A 6 -19.97 -5.17 -8.91
N LYS A 7 -21.01 -5.25 -8.07
CA LYS A 7 -21.27 -4.27 -6.99
C LYS A 7 -20.15 -4.28 -5.94
N GLN A 8 -19.69 -5.46 -5.54
CA GLN A 8 -18.56 -5.56 -4.59
C GLN A 8 -17.27 -5.02 -5.19
N THR A 9 -16.95 -5.37 -6.45
CA THR A 9 -15.75 -4.87 -7.15
C THR A 9 -15.81 -3.35 -7.30
N ALA A 10 -16.95 -2.78 -7.64
CA ALA A 10 -17.12 -1.34 -7.72
C ALA A 10 -16.93 -0.67 -6.35
N VAL A 11 -17.50 -1.20 -5.28
CA VAL A 11 -17.33 -0.68 -3.92
C VAL A 11 -15.87 -0.73 -3.50
N TYR A 12 -15.17 -1.86 -3.67
CA TYR A 12 -13.75 -1.97 -3.35
C TYR A 12 -12.89 -1.03 -4.20
N GLY A 13 -13.14 -0.96 -5.50
CA GLY A 13 -12.35 -0.18 -6.43
C GLY A 13 -12.50 1.33 -6.21
N ILE A 14 -13.72 1.84 -6.24
CA ILE A 14 -14.02 3.26 -6.06
C ILE A 14 -13.54 3.75 -4.69
N SER A 15 -13.77 2.95 -3.64
CA SER A 15 -13.34 3.32 -2.30
C SER A 15 -11.82 3.36 -2.16
N THR A 16 -11.11 2.41 -2.76
CA THR A 16 -9.63 2.40 -2.75
C THR A 16 -9.07 3.62 -3.47
N ILE A 17 -9.69 4.01 -4.59
CA ILE A 17 -9.30 5.21 -5.35
C ILE A 17 -9.57 6.48 -4.53
N ALA A 18 -10.76 6.60 -3.93
CA ALA A 18 -11.12 7.75 -3.10
C ALA A 18 -10.18 7.92 -1.90
N VAL A 19 -9.83 6.82 -1.23
CA VAL A 19 -8.87 6.80 -0.12
C VAL A 19 -7.47 7.24 -0.58
N ARG A 20 -7.01 6.78 -1.73
CA ARG A 20 -5.73 7.23 -2.31
C ARG A 20 -5.76 8.71 -2.67
N PHE A 21 -6.83 9.18 -3.30
CA PHE A 21 -6.99 10.59 -3.64
C PHE A 21 -6.90 11.49 -2.40
N LEU A 22 -7.54 11.08 -1.30
CA LEU A 22 -7.46 11.80 -0.03
C LEU A 22 -6.03 11.91 0.49
N SER A 23 -5.21 10.85 0.37
CA SER A 23 -3.80 10.89 0.74
C SER A 23 -3.00 11.90 -0.10
N TYR A 24 -3.34 12.09 -1.38
CA TYR A 24 -2.65 13.02 -2.24
C TYR A 24 -2.94 14.49 -1.90
N LEU A 25 -4.05 14.79 -1.21
CA LEU A 25 -4.34 16.14 -0.73
C LEU A 25 -3.31 16.64 0.30
N LEU A 26 -2.56 15.74 0.94
CA LEU A 26 -1.46 16.12 1.82
C LEU A 26 -0.25 16.70 1.05
N THR A 27 -0.09 16.39 -0.23
CA THR A 27 1.04 16.91 -1.02
C THR A 27 1.04 18.44 -1.11
N PRO A 28 -0.03 19.12 -1.59
CA PRO A 28 -0.05 20.57 -1.62
C PRO A 28 0.01 21.21 -0.23
N TYR A 29 -0.42 20.49 0.81
CA TYR A 29 -0.28 20.93 2.19
C TYR A 29 1.19 20.92 2.64
N TYR A 30 1.87 19.80 2.45
CA TYR A 30 3.27 19.65 2.84
C TYR A 30 4.23 20.54 2.03
N THR A 31 4.01 20.68 0.71
CA THR A 31 4.84 21.53 -0.15
C THR A 31 4.72 23.03 0.15
N ARG A 32 3.66 23.46 0.84
CA ARG A 32 3.53 24.84 1.34
C ARG A 32 4.22 25.07 2.67
N ILE A 33 4.38 24.04 3.49
CA ILE A 33 4.96 24.14 4.84
C ILE A 33 6.45 23.83 4.81
N PHE A 34 6.85 22.82 4.06
CA PHE A 34 8.24 22.37 3.98
C PHE A 34 8.94 22.93 2.75
N GLY A 35 10.24 23.29 2.91
CA GLY A 35 11.11 23.55 1.78
C GLY A 35 11.34 22.29 0.92
N GLN A 36 11.89 22.47 -0.27
CA GLN A 36 12.10 21.42 -1.25
C GLN A 36 12.94 20.25 -0.69
N GLU A 37 14.04 20.54 -0.01
CA GLU A 37 14.91 19.53 0.61
C GLU A 37 14.18 18.70 1.68
N THR A 38 13.45 19.37 2.57
CA THR A 38 12.70 18.71 3.64
C THR A 38 11.57 17.84 3.08
N TYR A 39 10.90 18.29 2.01
CA TYR A 39 9.90 17.46 1.33
C TYR A 39 10.55 16.30 0.55
N GLY A 40 11.80 16.47 0.11
CA GLY A 40 12.62 15.40 -0.44
C GLY A 40 12.79 14.22 0.52
N ILE A 41 13.01 14.50 1.81
CA ILE A 41 13.09 13.46 2.87
C ILE A 41 11.78 12.67 2.95
N VAL A 42 10.63 13.35 2.91
CA VAL A 42 9.32 12.66 2.88
C VAL A 42 9.18 11.78 1.66
N THR A 43 9.57 12.29 0.49
CA THR A 43 9.46 11.58 -0.80
C THR A 43 10.35 10.33 -0.81
N ASP A 44 11.59 10.44 -0.34
CA ASP A 44 12.57 9.34 -0.28
C ASP A 44 12.07 8.23 0.64
N ILE A 45 11.71 8.57 1.86
CA ILE A 45 11.23 7.59 2.85
C ILE A 45 9.95 6.90 2.39
N TYR A 46 8.98 7.65 1.88
CA TYR A 46 7.73 7.05 1.41
C TYR A 46 7.90 6.20 0.14
N ALA A 47 8.99 6.36 -0.60
CA ALA A 47 9.33 5.47 -1.70
C ALA A 47 9.80 4.08 -1.22
N LEU A 48 10.42 3.99 -0.04
CA LEU A 48 10.89 2.73 0.55
C LEU A 48 9.74 1.86 1.07
N ILE A 49 8.65 2.46 1.56
CA ILE A 49 7.54 1.73 2.19
C ILE A 49 6.93 0.68 1.26
N PRO A 50 6.50 0.99 0.01
CA PRO A 50 5.94 -0.03 -0.90
C PRO A 50 6.90 -1.16 -1.22
N LEU A 51 8.20 -0.87 -1.35
CA LEU A 51 9.23 -1.88 -1.60
C LEU A 51 9.33 -2.85 -0.41
N ALA A 52 9.44 -2.31 0.81
CA ALA A 52 9.48 -3.10 2.03
C ALA A 52 8.19 -3.91 2.25
N LEU A 53 7.02 -3.31 2.01
CA LEU A 53 5.74 -4.01 2.07
C LEU A 53 5.68 -5.19 1.10
N THR A 54 6.09 -5.00 -0.15
CA THR A 54 6.11 -6.06 -1.16
C THR A 54 7.04 -7.21 -0.74
N LEU A 55 8.23 -6.86 -0.24
CA LEU A 55 9.21 -7.85 0.24
C LEU A 55 8.68 -8.64 1.44
N LEU A 56 8.11 -7.97 2.44
CA LEU A 56 7.68 -8.58 3.70
C LEU A 56 6.34 -9.31 3.61
N THR A 57 5.45 -8.90 2.72
CA THR A 57 4.20 -9.62 2.45
C THR A 57 4.40 -10.84 1.56
N MET A 58 5.51 -10.92 0.81
CA MET A 58 5.96 -12.09 0.06
C MET A 58 4.89 -12.69 -0.87
N GLY A 59 3.97 -11.87 -1.41
CA GLY A 59 2.85 -12.36 -2.23
C GLY A 59 1.80 -13.20 -1.46
N MET A 60 1.83 -13.17 -0.12
CA MET A 60 0.95 -13.98 0.74
C MET A 60 -0.53 -13.60 0.61
N GLU A 61 -0.87 -12.37 0.22
CA GLU A 61 -2.27 -11.97 -0.03
C GLU A 61 -2.90 -12.80 -1.15
N SER A 62 -2.23 -12.87 -2.31
CA SER A 62 -2.72 -13.65 -3.46
C SER A 62 -2.74 -15.15 -3.16
N SER A 63 -1.75 -15.63 -2.43
CA SER A 63 -1.70 -17.01 -1.97
C SER A 63 -2.86 -17.33 -1.03
N TYR A 64 -3.18 -16.43 -0.10
CA TYR A 64 -4.30 -16.58 0.83
C TYR A 64 -5.62 -16.76 0.06
N PHE A 65 -5.91 -15.93 -0.95
CA PHE A 65 -7.13 -16.08 -1.76
C PHE A 65 -7.16 -17.41 -2.53
N ARG A 66 -6.05 -17.76 -3.19
CA ARG A 66 -5.98 -19.02 -3.95
C ARG A 66 -6.19 -20.26 -3.09
N PHE A 67 -5.50 -20.33 -1.95
CA PHE A 67 -5.59 -21.50 -1.08
C PHE A 67 -6.90 -21.51 -0.28
N SER A 68 -7.52 -20.36 -0.04
CA SER A 68 -8.88 -20.28 0.50
C SER A 68 -9.92 -20.88 -0.46
N ALA A 69 -9.84 -20.54 -1.76
CA ALA A 69 -10.69 -21.13 -2.79
C ALA A 69 -10.46 -22.65 -2.93
N LYS A 70 -9.20 -23.10 -2.93
CA LYS A 70 -8.88 -24.54 -2.92
C LYS A 70 -9.46 -25.28 -1.72
N ALA A 71 -9.50 -24.65 -0.54
CA ALA A 71 -10.09 -25.26 0.65
C ALA A 71 -11.62 -25.41 0.51
N GLU A 72 -12.29 -24.50 -0.21
CA GLU A 72 -13.71 -24.62 -0.54
C GLU A 72 -13.98 -25.77 -1.53
N GLU A 73 -13.16 -25.88 -2.57
CA GLU A 73 -13.27 -26.94 -3.59
C GLU A 73 -13.01 -28.34 -3.02
N ALA A 74 -12.06 -28.47 -2.09
CA ALA A 74 -11.72 -29.74 -1.48
C ALA A 74 -12.80 -30.28 -0.52
N GLY A 75 -13.69 -29.42 -0.03
CA GLY A 75 -14.73 -29.80 0.92
C GLY A 75 -14.18 -30.13 2.31
N GLY A 76 -14.94 -30.90 3.08
CA GLY A 76 -14.57 -31.24 4.47
C GLY A 76 -14.75 -30.05 5.43
N ASP A 77 -13.87 -29.94 6.43
CA ASP A 77 -13.91 -28.79 7.36
C ASP A 77 -13.21 -27.56 6.79
N VAL A 78 -13.91 -26.90 5.85
CA VAL A 78 -13.46 -25.67 5.17
C VAL A 78 -13.09 -24.57 6.16
N LYS A 79 -13.87 -24.45 7.26
CA LYS A 79 -13.63 -23.41 8.27
C LYS A 79 -12.30 -23.61 9.00
N ALA A 80 -12.00 -24.84 9.39
CA ALA A 80 -10.71 -25.17 10.02
C ALA A 80 -9.55 -24.99 9.04
N ALA A 81 -9.71 -25.41 7.76
CA ALA A 81 -8.69 -25.24 6.72
C ALA A 81 -8.36 -23.75 6.49
N LYS A 82 -9.36 -22.90 6.31
CA LYS A 82 -9.19 -21.44 6.17
C LYS A 82 -8.58 -20.80 7.41
N ARG A 83 -8.95 -21.26 8.62
CA ARG A 83 -8.36 -20.77 9.87
C ARG A 83 -6.86 -21.12 9.97
N ARG A 84 -6.48 -22.34 9.57
CA ARG A 84 -5.07 -22.77 9.53
C ARG A 84 -4.28 -21.97 8.50
N LEU A 85 -4.85 -21.74 7.32
CA LEU A 85 -4.25 -20.92 6.26
C LEU A 85 -4.01 -19.49 6.77
N PHE A 86 -5.03 -18.85 7.36
CA PHE A 86 -4.93 -17.53 7.94
C PHE A 86 -3.83 -17.48 9.01
N ALA A 87 -3.83 -18.41 9.97
CA ALA A 87 -2.84 -18.46 11.05
C ALA A 87 -1.40 -18.61 10.50
N THR A 88 -1.22 -19.41 9.44
CA THR A 88 0.09 -19.65 8.83
C THR A 88 0.57 -18.43 8.05
N THR A 89 -0.24 -17.88 7.16
CA THR A 89 0.15 -16.73 6.33
C THR A 89 0.37 -15.48 7.17
N TRP A 90 -0.54 -15.21 8.12
CA TRP A 90 -0.39 -14.09 9.04
C TRP A 90 0.81 -14.27 9.99
N GLY A 91 1.04 -15.48 10.48
CA GLY A 91 2.18 -15.79 11.34
C GLY A 91 3.52 -15.52 10.67
N VAL A 92 3.68 -15.97 9.43
CA VAL A 92 4.92 -15.77 8.66
C VAL A 92 5.16 -14.31 8.32
N THR A 93 4.16 -13.60 7.80
CA THR A 93 4.31 -12.17 7.48
C THR A 93 4.57 -11.35 8.74
N SER A 94 3.88 -11.68 9.84
CA SER A 94 4.08 -10.99 11.12
C SER A 94 5.48 -11.22 11.70
N LEU A 95 5.99 -12.44 11.62
CA LEU A 95 7.34 -12.77 12.06
C LEU A 95 8.39 -12.04 11.21
N ALA A 96 8.23 -12.08 9.88
CA ALA A 96 9.13 -11.39 8.95
C ALA A 96 9.18 -9.87 9.22
N ALA A 97 8.03 -9.25 9.45
CA ALA A 97 7.94 -7.82 9.77
C ALA A 97 8.56 -7.50 11.14
N ALA A 98 8.35 -8.36 12.15
CA ALA A 98 8.96 -8.16 13.46
C ALA A 98 10.49 -8.28 13.41
N VAL A 99 11.02 -9.29 12.70
CA VAL A 99 12.46 -9.44 12.49
C VAL A 99 13.03 -8.24 11.73
N PHE A 100 12.36 -7.82 10.66
CA PHE A 100 12.75 -6.62 9.91
C PHE A 100 12.82 -5.39 10.81
N PHE A 101 11.77 -5.16 11.61
CA PHE A 101 11.74 -4.00 12.53
C PHE A 101 12.87 -4.06 13.54
N VAL A 102 13.14 -5.22 14.16
CA VAL A 102 14.25 -5.38 15.11
C VAL A 102 15.59 -5.07 14.45
N VAL A 103 15.82 -5.57 13.24
CA VAL A 103 17.04 -5.27 12.46
C VAL A 103 17.14 -3.78 12.16
N VAL A 104 16.08 -3.14 11.66
CA VAL A 104 16.05 -1.72 11.34
C VAL A 104 16.28 -0.86 12.60
N ALA A 105 15.65 -1.21 13.72
CA ALA A 105 15.81 -0.47 14.97
C ALA A 105 17.23 -0.63 15.56
N PHE A 106 17.83 -1.80 15.46
CA PHE A 106 19.18 -2.06 15.95
C PHE A 106 20.25 -1.38 15.09
N PHE A 107 20.09 -1.40 13.77
CA PHE A 107 21.05 -0.83 12.82
C PHE A 107 20.69 0.60 12.36
N ARG A 108 19.77 1.28 13.05
CA ARG A 108 19.25 2.61 12.64
C ARG A 108 20.34 3.63 12.30
N ASP A 109 21.40 3.69 13.11
CA ASP A 109 22.49 4.65 12.91
C ASP A 109 23.31 4.30 11.65
N GLY A 110 23.61 3.01 11.42
CA GLY A 110 24.26 2.55 10.19
C GLY A 110 23.40 2.78 8.96
N ILE A 111 22.09 2.55 9.07
CA ILE A 111 21.15 2.82 7.97
C ILE A 111 21.06 4.31 7.67
N SER A 112 21.04 5.18 8.70
CA SER A 112 21.02 6.63 8.50
C SER A 112 22.24 7.12 7.74
N HIS A 113 23.43 6.61 8.07
CA HIS A 113 24.66 6.91 7.33
C HIS A 113 24.58 6.43 5.85
N LEU A 114 24.03 5.25 5.60
CA LEU A 114 23.83 4.74 4.22
C LEU A 114 22.80 5.57 3.42
N MET A 115 21.78 6.10 4.11
CA MET A 115 20.76 6.94 3.47
C MET A 115 21.25 8.37 3.19
N GLY A 116 22.31 8.82 3.84
CA GLY A 116 22.94 10.11 3.60
C GLY A 116 22.78 11.09 4.75
N GLU A 117 23.51 12.22 4.67
CA GLU A 117 23.66 13.20 5.76
C GLU A 117 22.31 13.75 6.28
N ALA A 118 21.32 13.90 5.44
CA ALA A 118 19.98 14.36 5.83
C ALA A 118 19.32 13.49 6.92
N TYR A 119 19.76 12.23 7.07
CA TYR A 119 19.21 11.27 8.03
C TYR A 119 20.09 11.06 9.25
N VAL A 120 21.36 11.46 9.18
CA VAL A 120 22.31 11.29 10.31
C VAL A 120 21.90 12.13 11.51
N ALA A 121 21.34 13.32 11.28
CA ALA A 121 20.80 14.16 12.33
C ALA A 121 19.52 13.61 12.99
N HIS A 122 18.79 12.74 12.29
CA HIS A 122 17.48 12.22 12.69
C HIS A 122 17.34 10.72 12.43
N PRO A 123 18.18 9.86 13.06
CA PRO A 123 18.10 8.40 12.85
C PRO A 123 16.79 7.79 13.36
N GLU A 124 16.04 8.51 14.20
CA GLU A 124 14.72 8.12 14.67
C GLU A 124 13.68 8.02 13.55
N TYR A 125 13.83 8.74 12.42
CA TYR A 125 12.92 8.61 11.27
C TYR A 125 12.88 7.18 10.74
N ILE A 126 14.03 6.49 10.75
CA ILE A 126 14.16 5.10 10.31
C ILE A 126 13.35 4.17 11.21
N VAL A 127 13.38 4.43 12.52
CA VAL A 127 12.61 3.64 13.50
C VAL A 127 11.10 3.86 13.32
N TRP A 128 10.66 5.12 13.14
CA TRP A 128 9.25 5.44 12.90
C TRP A 128 8.72 4.77 11.63
N VAL A 129 9.49 4.79 10.56
CA VAL A 129 9.12 4.14 9.30
C VAL A 129 9.13 2.62 9.44
N GLY A 130 10.10 2.07 10.16
CA GLY A 130 10.11 0.64 10.49
C GLY A 130 8.86 0.19 11.24
N LEU A 131 8.35 1.01 12.19
CA LEU A 131 7.09 0.76 12.89
C LEU A 131 5.86 0.89 11.98
N ILE A 132 5.83 1.87 11.08
CA ILE A 132 4.76 1.99 10.07
C ILE A 132 4.69 0.71 9.25
N ILE A 133 5.83 0.28 8.69
CA ILE A 133 5.92 -0.94 7.90
C ILE A 133 5.46 -2.16 8.70
N LEU A 134 5.87 -2.27 9.97
CA LEU A 134 5.46 -3.35 10.86
C LEU A 134 3.94 -3.45 10.99
N PHE A 135 3.25 -2.34 11.33
CA PHE A 135 1.79 -2.34 11.50
C PHE A 135 1.05 -2.55 10.18
N ASP A 136 1.58 -2.01 9.08
CA ASP A 136 0.99 -2.18 7.75
C ASP A 136 1.08 -3.64 7.28
N VAL A 137 2.23 -4.32 7.48
CA VAL A 137 2.38 -5.74 7.17
C VAL A 137 1.51 -6.60 8.08
N TRP A 138 1.44 -6.29 9.38
CA TRP A 138 0.56 -7.00 10.32
C TRP A 138 -0.92 -6.89 9.98
N SER A 139 -1.31 -5.80 9.32
CA SER A 139 -2.68 -5.56 8.86
C SER A 139 -3.01 -6.24 7.52
N CYS A 140 -2.01 -6.63 6.73
CA CYS A 140 -2.15 -7.09 5.35
C CYS A 140 -3.05 -8.35 5.24
N ILE A 141 -2.73 -9.42 5.95
CA ILE A 141 -3.51 -10.68 5.93
C ILE A 141 -4.89 -10.54 6.61
N PRO A 142 -5.05 -9.84 7.75
CA PRO A 142 -6.36 -9.47 8.26
C PRO A 142 -7.25 -8.73 7.27
N PHE A 143 -6.72 -7.77 6.50
CA PHE A 143 -7.46 -7.13 5.42
C PHE A 143 -7.87 -8.09 4.31
N SER A 144 -6.98 -9.00 3.91
CA SER A 144 -7.27 -10.04 2.93
C SER A 144 -8.38 -10.97 3.40
N ARG A 145 -8.41 -11.31 4.69
CA ARG A 145 -9.49 -12.10 5.30
C ARG A 145 -10.84 -11.38 5.27
N LEU A 146 -10.89 -10.09 5.55
CA LEU A 146 -12.13 -9.30 5.44
C LEU A 146 -12.67 -9.31 3.99
N ARG A 147 -11.79 -9.23 3.00
CA ARG A 147 -12.16 -9.31 1.59
C ARG A 147 -12.68 -10.71 1.22
N GLU A 148 -12.02 -11.74 1.66
CA GLU A 148 -12.41 -13.15 1.47
C GLU A 148 -13.79 -13.43 2.07
N GLN A 149 -14.08 -12.87 3.25
CA GLN A 149 -15.38 -12.97 3.91
C GLN A 149 -16.48 -12.08 3.28
N GLY A 150 -16.16 -11.31 2.24
CA GLY A 150 -17.09 -10.38 1.59
C GLY A 150 -17.49 -9.17 2.45
N ARG A 151 -16.75 -8.85 3.51
CA ARG A 151 -17.01 -7.72 4.42
C ARG A 151 -16.50 -6.39 3.86
N ALA A 152 -16.99 -6.04 2.65
CA ALA A 152 -16.51 -4.91 1.87
C ALA A 152 -16.58 -3.57 2.60
N LEU A 153 -17.71 -3.26 3.24
CA LEU A 153 -17.90 -1.98 3.94
C LEU A 153 -16.93 -1.83 5.11
N LEU A 154 -16.67 -2.92 5.84
CA LEU A 154 -15.71 -2.88 6.95
C LEU A 154 -14.28 -2.68 6.44
N PHE A 155 -13.89 -3.40 5.38
CA PHE A 155 -12.60 -3.20 4.71
C PHE A 155 -12.39 -1.74 4.29
N VAL A 156 -13.38 -1.18 3.59
CA VAL A 156 -13.34 0.22 3.13
C VAL A 156 -13.31 1.20 4.30
N GLY A 157 -14.16 0.99 5.30
CA GLY A 157 -14.22 1.83 6.49
C GLY A 157 -12.88 1.88 7.25
N LEU A 158 -12.22 0.72 7.42
CA LEU A 158 -10.91 0.65 8.08
C LEU A 158 -9.79 1.29 7.25
N LYS A 159 -9.80 1.11 5.92
CA LYS A 159 -8.85 1.81 5.03
C LYS A 159 -9.06 3.32 5.06
N ALA A 160 -10.31 3.76 5.02
CA ALA A 160 -10.66 5.17 5.12
C ALA A 160 -10.28 5.76 6.49
N LEU A 161 -10.52 5.01 7.59
CA LEU A 161 -10.12 5.41 8.94
C LEU A 161 -8.62 5.74 9.00
N GLY A 162 -7.75 4.86 8.51
CA GLY A 162 -6.30 5.08 8.51
C GLY A 162 -5.92 6.35 7.77
N VAL A 163 -6.45 6.55 6.55
CA VAL A 163 -6.11 7.73 5.75
C VAL A 163 -6.68 9.02 6.34
N VAL A 164 -7.95 9.01 6.76
CA VAL A 164 -8.57 10.19 7.39
C VAL A 164 -7.83 10.57 8.66
N LEU A 165 -7.49 9.59 9.50
CA LEU A 165 -6.74 9.83 10.74
C LEU A 165 -5.36 10.42 10.43
N ASN A 166 -4.64 9.89 9.45
CA ASN A 166 -3.35 10.45 9.02
C ASN A 166 -3.49 11.91 8.55
N VAL A 167 -4.49 12.20 7.71
CA VAL A 167 -4.75 13.57 7.23
C VAL A 167 -5.09 14.51 8.37
N VAL A 168 -6.00 14.10 9.27
CA VAL A 168 -6.42 14.92 10.41
C VAL A 168 -5.25 15.20 11.35
N LEU A 169 -4.44 14.18 11.67
CA LEU A 169 -3.26 14.34 12.52
C LEU A 169 -2.20 15.24 11.86
N ALA A 170 -1.95 15.06 10.57
CA ALA A 170 -1.00 15.90 9.84
C ALA A 170 -1.41 17.38 9.85
N VAL A 171 -2.69 17.66 9.62
CA VAL A 171 -3.22 19.04 9.68
C VAL A 171 -3.18 19.57 11.12
N ALA A 172 -3.57 18.77 12.10
CA ALA A 172 -3.54 19.17 13.52
C ALA A 172 -2.12 19.48 13.99
N PHE A 173 -1.13 18.67 13.63
CA PHE A 173 0.28 18.92 13.96
C PHE A 173 0.82 20.20 13.30
N GLY A 174 0.41 20.47 12.05
CA GLY A 174 0.78 21.72 11.39
C GLY A 174 0.14 22.94 12.04
N LEU A 175 -1.14 22.89 12.40
CA LEU A 175 -1.83 23.97 13.10
C LEU A 175 -1.26 24.20 14.50
N ALA A 176 -0.78 23.16 15.17
CA ALA A 176 -0.09 23.25 16.45
C ALA A 176 1.37 23.76 16.34
N GLY A 177 1.86 24.04 15.12
CA GLY A 177 3.22 24.54 14.89
C GLY A 177 4.32 23.49 15.07
N LEU A 178 3.97 22.19 15.19
CA LEU A 178 4.93 21.14 15.47
C LEU A 178 5.95 20.94 14.34
N PHE A 179 5.59 21.24 13.09
CA PHE A 179 6.50 21.16 11.95
C PHE A 179 7.64 22.20 11.99
N SER A 180 7.51 23.24 12.80
CA SER A 180 8.55 24.24 13.01
C SER A 180 9.50 23.90 14.18
N THR A 181 9.28 22.78 14.87
CA THR A 181 10.15 22.28 15.94
C THR A 181 11.40 21.61 15.37
N GLY A 182 12.42 21.36 16.22
CA GLY A 182 13.63 20.64 15.81
C GLY A 182 13.41 19.23 15.29
N PHE A 183 12.25 18.62 15.57
CA PHE A 183 11.86 17.32 15.01
C PHE A 183 11.28 17.42 13.58
N GLY A 184 10.80 18.61 13.18
CA GLY A 184 10.44 18.96 11.81
C GLY A 184 9.53 17.96 11.11
N VAL A 185 10.02 17.40 10.01
CA VAL A 185 9.30 16.43 9.17
C VAL A 185 8.99 15.10 9.87
N GLY A 186 9.65 14.80 10.98
CA GLY A 186 9.37 13.59 11.78
C GLY A 186 7.92 13.49 12.22
N TRP A 187 7.24 14.62 12.44
CA TRP A 187 5.82 14.63 12.78
C TRP A 187 4.92 14.10 11.67
N VAL A 188 5.36 14.13 10.40
CA VAL A 188 4.66 13.50 9.28
C VAL A 188 4.66 11.98 9.46
N PHE A 189 5.81 11.42 9.86
CA PHE A 189 5.93 9.97 10.11
C PHE A 189 5.18 9.56 11.37
N VAL A 190 5.18 10.37 12.41
CA VAL A 190 4.39 10.13 13.64
C VAL A 190 2.89 10.11 13.35
N ALA A 191 2.38 11.04 12.54
CA ALA A 191 0.97 11.05 12.13
C ALA A 191 0.59 9.75 11.40
N ASN A 192 1.43 9.31 10.46
CA ASN A 192 1.21 8.06 9.74
C ASN A 192 1.32 6.84 10.67
N LEU A 193 2.32 6.82 11.57
CA LEU A 193 2.48 5.74 12.54
C LEU A 193 1.24 5.57 13.43
N ILE A 194 0.71 6.67 13.97
CA ILE A 194 -0.52 6.62 14.79
C ILE A 194 -1.67 6.08 13.94
N ALA A 195 -1.82 6.52 12.70
CA ALA A 195 -2.87 6.04 11.80
C ALA A 195 -2.73 4.54 11.50
N SER A 196 -1.53 4.04 11.21
CA SER A 196 -1.27 2.62 10.97
C SER A 196 -1.49 1.78 12.23
N ALA A 197 -1.02 2.24 13.40
CA ALA A 197 -1.20 1.54 14.68
C ALA A 197 -2.69 1.45 15.07
N VAL A 198 -3.43 2.55 14.97
CA VAL A 198 -4.87 2.57 15.26
C VAL A 198 -5.63 1.65 14.29
N THR A 199 -5.31 1.71 13.00
CA THR A 199 -5.92 0.84 11.99
C THR A 199 -5.66 -0.62 12.31
N TRP A 200 -4.43 -0.98 12.69
CA TRP A 200 -4.07 -2.33 13.10
C TRP A 200 -4.82 -2.77 14.36
N LEU A 201 -4.91 -1.95 15.39
CA LEU A 201 -5.66 -2.27 16.62
C LEU A 201 -7.14 -2.50 16.33
N VAL A 202 -7.76 -1.66 15.51
CA VAL A 202 -9.18 -1.80 15.16
C VAL A 202 -9.43 -3.04 14.31
N ILE A 203 -8.57 -3.33 13.32
CA ILE A 203 -8.73 -4.55 12.52
C ILE A 203 -8.53 -5.80 13.36
N LEU A 204 -7.58 -5.80 14.30
CA LEU A 204 -7.34 -6.90 15.21
C LEU A 204 -8.57 -7.20 16.08
N ALA A 205 -9.30 -6.17 16.51
CA ALA A 205 -10.55 -6.31 17.25
C ALA A 205 -11.72 -6.85 16.40
N THR A 206 -11.64 -6.71 15.07
CA THR A 206 -12.73 -7.11 14.15
C THR A 206 -12.52 -8.48 13.52
N VAL A 207 -11.30 -9.01 13.56
CA VAL A 207 -10.96 -10.35 13.03
C VAL A 207 -11.09 -11.37 14.17
N ASP A 208 -11.62 -12.56 13.85
CA ASP A 208 -11.69 -13.67 14.82
C ASP A 208 -10.37 -13.87 15.55
N ARG A 209 -10.41 -14.08 16.83
CA ARG A 209 -9.24 -14.34 17.69
C ARG A 209 -8.54 -15.63 17.25
N THR A 210 -7.71 -15.53 16.24
CA THR A 210 -6.87 -16.63 15.75
C THR A 210 -5.43 -16.30 16.09
N VAL A 211 -4.82 -17.12 16.93
CA VAL A 211 -3.40 -16.96 17.26
C VAL A 211 -2.58 -17.34 16.02
N PRO A 212 -1.61 -16.54 15.60
CA PRO A 212 -0.68 -16.90 14.54
C PRO A 212 0.02 -18.21 14.88
N LYS A 213 -0.08 -19.22 14.00
CA LYS A 213 0.57 -20.51 14.16
C LYS A 213 1.01 -21.03 12.80
N ILE A 214 2.31 -21.20 12.63
CA ILE A 214 2.89 -21.61 11.36
C ILE A 214 2.74 -23.12 11.19
N ASN A 215 2.09 -23.54 10.11
CA ASN A 215 2.08 -24.91 9.63
C ASN A 215 3.09 -25.03 8.48
N TRP A 216 4.22 -25.66 8.72
CA TRP A 216 5.34 -25.74 7.78
C TRP A 216 5.00 -26.46 6.47
N ALA A 217 4.19 -27.53 6.52
CA ALA A 217 3.76 -28.25 5.32
C ALA A 217 2.88 -27.39 4.43
N LEU A 218 1.91 -26.66 5.01
CA LEU A 218 1.06 -25.72 4.29
C LEU A 218 1.90 -24.55 3.76
N LEU A 219 2.84 -24.05 4.57
CA LEU A 219 3.70 -22.95 4.22
C LEU A 219 4.54 -23.25 2.98
N ALA A 220 5.13 -24.44 2.87
CA ALA A 220 5.91 -24.85 1.70
C ALA A 220 5.09 -24.75 0.40
N ALA A 221 3.84 -25.23 0.42
CA ALA A 221 2.94 -25.16 -0.73
C ALA A 221 2.54 -23.69 -1.07
N VAL A 222 2.29 -22.88 -0.03
CA VAL A 222 1.97 -21.46 -0.18
C VAL A 222 3.15 -20.69 -0.75
N PHE A 223 4.38 -20.93 -0.25
CA PHE A 223 5.60 -20.29 -0.75
C PHE A 223 5.93 -20.65 -2.19
N ALA A 224 5.76 -21.91 -2.59
CA ALA A 224 5.96 -22.32 -3.98
C ALA A 224 5.10 -21.53 -4.97
N TYR A 225 3.91 -21.08 -4.53
CA TYR A 225 3.04 -20.22 -5.33
C TYR A 225 3.38 -18.73 -5.18
N SER A 226 3.70 -18.27 -3.97
CA SER A 226 3.90 -16.84 -3.70
C SER A 226 5.24 -16.31 -4.20
N LEU A 227 6.28 -17.14 -4.27
CA LEU A 227 7.63 -16.70 -4.66
C LEU A 227 7.70 -16.08 -6.08
N PRO A 228 7.09 -16.67 -7.14
CA PRO A 228 7.01 -16.01 -8.44
C PRO A 228 6.25 -14.67 -8.40
N LEU A 229 5.18 -14.61 -7.57
CA LEU A 229 4.42 -13.38 -7.39
C LEU A 229 5.21 -12.28 -6.67
N LEU A 230 6.03 -12.67 -5.71
CA LEU A 230 6.97 -11.76 -5.04
C LEU A 230 7.94 -11.14 -6.05
N ILE A 231 8.55 -11.95 -6.92
CA ILE A 231 9.50 -11.46 -7.95
C ILE A 231 8.79 -10.47 -8.89
N GLY A 232 7.60 -10.80 -9.37
CA GLY A 232 6.80 -9.91 -10.21
C GLY A 232 6.39 -8.61 -9.48
N GLY A 233 6.00 -8.72 -8.21
CA GLY A 233 5.68 -7.58 -7.35
C GLY A 233 6.88 -6.67 -7.09
N LEU A 234 8.04 -7.25 -6.81
CA LEU A 234 9.29 -6.49 -6.63
C LEU A 234 9.70 -5.76 -7.91
N ALA A 235 9.59 -6.39 -9.08
CA ALA A 235 9.86 -5.73 -10.36
C ALA A 235 8.94 -4.53 -10.59
N GLY A 236 7.63 -4.66 -10.28
CA GLY A 236 6.67 -3.56 -10.36
C GLY A 236 7.00 -2.42 -9.38
N THR A 237 7.29 -2.75 -8.13
CA THR A 237 7.61 -1.75 -7.10
C THR A 237 8.96 -1.09 -7.34
N ALA A 238 9.95 -1.86 -7.83
CA ALA A 238 11.26 -1.32 -8.20
C ALA A 238 11.16 -0.27 -9.30
N ASN A 239 10.26 -0.45 -10.26
CA ASN A 239 10.03 0.55 -11.31
C ASN A 239 9.54 1.91 -10.76
N GLU A 240 8.77 1.91 -9.68
CA GLU A 240 8.32 3.15 -9.01
C GLU A 240 9.35 3.74 -8.04
N PHE A 241 10.34 2.95 -7.64
CA PHE A 241 11.33 3.31 -6.64
C PHE A 241 12.66 3.77 -7.25
N ILE A 242 13.11 3.12 -8.33
CA ILE A 242 14.45 3.30 -8.94
C ILE A 242 14.68 4.74 -9.38
N ASP A 243 13.72 5.39 -10.01
CA ASP A 243 13.83 6.77 -10.48
C ASP A 243 14.18 7.75 -9.33
N ARG A 244 13.57 7.58 -8.16
CA ARG A 244 13.85 8.40 -6.97
C ARG A 244 15.24 8.15 -6.42
N GLN A 245 15.71 6.91 -6.43
CA GLN A 245 17.05 6.57 -5.98
C GLN A 245 18.11 7.07 -6.98
N LEU A 246 17.83 7.01 -8.28
CA LEU A 246 18.71 7.57 -9.29
C LEU A 246 18.87 9.08 -9.09
N ILE A 247 17.80 9.83 -8.86
CA ILE A 247 17.89 11.26 -8.54
C ILE A 247 18.76 11.48 -7.31
N LYS A 248 18.47 10.74 -6.22
CA LYS A 248 19.16 10.89 -4.94
C LYS A 248 20.68 10.67 -5.02
N TYR A 249 21.14 9.68 -5.79
CA TYR A 249 22.55 9.28 -5.82
C TYR A 249 23.33 9.79 -7.04
N LEU A 250 22.65 10.17 -8.13
CA LEU A 250 23.32 10.64 -9.36
C LEU A 250 23.34 12.15 -9.53
N VAL A 251 22.45 12.89 -8.85
CA VAL A 251 22.47 14.36 -8.88
C VAL A 251 23.59 14.85 -7.94
N PRO A 252 24.59 15.59 -8.45
CA PRO A 252 25.78 15.95 -7.67
C PRO A 252 25.48 16.91 -6.52
N GLU A 253 24.60 17.89 -6.76
CA GLU A 253 24.24 18.93 -5.78
C GLU A 253 22.73 19.13 -5.74
N GLY A 254 22.19 19.35 -4.55
CA GLY A 254 20.75 19.62 -4.38
C GLY A 254 19.83 18.39 -4.61
N ALA A 255 20.36 17.17 -4.60
CA ALA A 255 19.62 15.94 -4.88
C ALA A 255 18.30 15.82 -4.08
N MET A 256 18.28 16.20 -2.81
CA MET A 256 17.09 16.15 -1.97
C MET A 256 16.05 17.20 -2.37
N ALA A 257 16.47 18.37 -2.83
CA ALA A 257 15.56 19.40 -3.35
C ALA A 257 14.92 18.95 -4.66
N GLU A 258 15.72 18.42 -5.60
CA GLU A 258 15.23 17.85 -6.86
C GLU A 258 14.27 16.68 -6.60
N LEU A 259 14.60 15.81 -5.67
CA LEU A 259 13.73 14.70 -5.25
C LEU A 259 12.39 15.21 -4.67
N GLY A 260 12.42 16.30 -3.91
CA GLY A 260 11.21 16.96 -3.40
C GLY A 260 10.31 17.48 -4.53
N VAL A 261 10.90 18.18 -5.50
CA VAL A 261 10.18 18.68 -6.68
C VAL A 261 9.61 17.52 -7.50
N TYR A 262 10.44 16.51 -7.79
CA TYR A 262 10.02 15.31 -8.53
C TYR A 262 8.87 14.59 -7.81
N GLY A 263 8.98 14.41 -6.49
CA GLY A 263 7.95 13.79 -5.68
C GLY A 263 6.61 14.55 -5.67
N ALA A 264 6.65 15.89 -5.71
CA ALA A 264 5.45 16.71 -5.81
C ALA A 264 4.79 16.60 -7.19
N ILE A 265 5.58 16.68 -8.26
CA ILE A 265 5.08 16.60 -9.64
C ILE A 265 4.51 15.22 -9.95
N THR A 266 5.17 14.15 -9.54
CA THR A 266 4.68 12.78 -9.75
C THR A 266 3.33 12.53 -9.07
N LYS A 267 3.03 13.20 -7.96
CA LYS A 267 1.69 13.12 -7.32
C LYS A 267 0.59 13.73 -8.18
N ILE A 268 0.90 14.75 -8.98
CA ILE A 268 -0.05 15.31 -9.96
C ILE A 268 -0.27 14.29 -11.09
N ALA A 269 0.79 13.68 -11.60
CA ALA A 269 0.71 12.67 -12.64
C ALA A 269 -0.10 11.42 -12.22
N VAL A 270 -0.16 11.12 -10.92
CA VAL A 270 -0.98 10.01 -10.39
C VAL A 270 -2.48 10.19 -10.67
N VAL A 271 -2.98 11.41 -10.87
CA VAL A 271 -4.39 11.65 -11.28
C VAL A 271 -4.71 10.86 -12.55
N MET A 272 -3.79 10.83 -13.52
CA MET A 272 -3.94 10.03 -14.73
C MET A 272 -3.98 8.52 -14.45
N MET A 273 -3.16 8.05 -13.52
CA MET A 273 -3.17 6.64 -13.08
C MET A 273 -4.50 6.28 -12.40
N LEU A 274 -5.06 7.17 -11.58
CA LEU A 274 -6.37 6.97 -10.95
C LEU A 274 -7.49 6.89 -12.00
N PHE A 275 -7.45 7.74 -13.02
CA PHE A 275 -8.38 7.69 -14.13
C PHE A 275 -8.28 6.37 -14.90
N TYR A 276 -7.06 5.91 -15.21
CA TYR A 276 -6.84 4.60 -15.81
C TYR A 276 -7.40 3.45 -14.94
N GLN A 277 -7.17 3.50 -13.62
CA GLN A 277 -7.69 2.48 -12.71
C GLN A 277 -9.23 2.47 -12.67
N MET A 278 -9.87 3.64 -12.66
CA MET A 278 -11.35 3.75 -12.74
C MET A 278 -11.89 3.16 -14.05
N TYR A 279 -11.26 3.53 -15.17
CA TYR A 279 -11.63 2.97 -16.47
C TYR A 279 -11.49 1.44 -16.49
N ARG A 280 -10.36 0.90 -16.03
CA ARG A 280 -10.10 -0.55 -15.98
C ARG A 280 -11.15 -1.28 -15.14
N LEU A 281 -11.51 -0.75 -13.98
CA LEU A 281 -12.53 -1.35 -13.10
C LEU A 281 -13.91 -1.45 -13.77
N ALA A 282 -14.27 -0.45 -14.59
CA ALA A 282 -15.51 -0.45 -15.34
C ALA A 282 -15.43 -1.30 -16.62
N ALA A 283 -14.32 -1.20 -17.34
CA ALA A 283 -14.13 -1.83 -18.66
C ALA A 283 -13.94 -3.35 -18.57
N GLU A 284 -13.22 -3.85 -17.57
CA GLU A 284 -12.93 -5.27 -17.42
C GLU A 284 -14.20 -6.15 -17.35
N PRO A 285 -15.16 -5.91 -16.42
CA PRO A 285 -16.40 -6.69 -16.40
C PRO A 285 -17.28 -6.49 -17.64
N PHE A 286 -17.28 -5.26 -18.20
CA PHE A 286 -18.00 -4.96 -19.43
C PHE A 286 -17.48 -5.77 -20.60
N PHE A 287 -16.18 -5.83 -20.81
CA PHE A 287 -15.59 -6.61 -21.89
C PHE A 287 -15.77 -8.11 -21.69
N LEU A 288 -15.57 -8.61 -20.46
CA LEU A 288 -15.77 -10.03 -20.15
C LEU A 288 -17.21 -10.51 -20.36
N SER A 289 -18.20 -9.65 -20.14
CA SER A 289 -19.61 -9.99 -20.36
C SER A 289 -20.07 -9.91 -21.82
N ASN A 290 -19.36 -9.16 -22.65
CA ASN A 290 -19.78 -8.84 -24.01
C ASN A 290 -18.87 -9.45 -25.12
N PHE A 291 -17.74 -10.07 -24.77
CA PHE A 291 -16.73 -10.49 -25.76
C PHE A 291 -17.24 -11.50 -26.81
N LYS A 292 -18.35 -12.22 -26.54
CA LYS A 292 -18.98 -13.15 -27.51
C LYS A 292 -19.99 -12.50 -28.44
N LYS A 293 -20.32 -11.21 -28.25
CA LYS A 293 -21.29 -10.51 -29.10
C LYS A 293 -20.66 -10.15 -30.45
N SER A 294 -21.48 -10.15 -31.50
CA SER A 294 -21.03 -9.87 -32.87
C SER A 294 -20.53 -8.41 -33.05
N ASP A 295 -21.02 -7.48 -32.24
CA ASP A 295 -20.68 -6.07 -32.25
C ASP A 295 -19.54 -5.71 -31.25
N PHE A 296 -18.92 -6.72 -30.62
CA PHE A 296 -17.89 -6.51 -29.59
C PHE A 296 -16.73 -5.63 -30.07
N VAL A 297 -16.27 -5.83 -31.32
CA VAL A 297 -15.14 -5.05 -31.89
C VAL A 297 -15.52 -3.55 -31.99
N GLN A 298 -16.74 -3.26 -32.41
CA GLN A 298 -17.23 -1.88 -32.53
C GLN A 298 -17.40 -1.22 -31.15
N MET A 299 -17.94 -1.97 -30.19
CA MET A 299 -18.09 -1.53 -28.81
C MET A 299 -16.73 -1.24 -28.16
N ASN A 300 -15.72 -2.10 -28.39
CA ASN A 300 -14.39 -1.91 -27.90
C ASN A 300 -13.70 -0.68 -28.53
N ALA A 301 -13.84 -0.52 -29.85
CA ALA A 301 -13.32 0.66 -30.56
C ALA A 301 -13.95 1.96 -30.06
N ALA A 302 -15.24 1.99 -29.78
CA ALA A 302 -15.92 3.15 -29.22
C ALA A 302 -15.45 3.43 -27.80
N ALA A 303 -15.35 2.41 -26.94
CA ALA A 303 -14.85 2.57 -25.57
C ALA A 303 -13.41 3.09 -25.53
N LEU A 304 -12.54 2.56 -26.40
CA LEU A 304 -11.15 3.01 -26.53
C LEU A 304 -11.09 4.47 -27.02
N LYS A 305 -11.89 4.83 -28.01
CA LYS A 305 -11.96 6.22 -28.51
C LYS A 305 -12.30 7.20 -27.38
N TYR A 306 -13.37 6.94 -26.63
CA TYR A 306 -13.77 7.83 -25.52
C TYR A 306 -12.74 7.85 -24.40
N TYR A 307 -12.11 6.70 -24.09
CA TYR A 307 -11.03 6.64 -23.12
C TYR A 307 -9.84 7.52 -23.53
N VAL A 308 -9.39 7.44 -24.78
CA VAL A 308 -8.28 8.25 -25.30
C VAL A 308 -8.64 9.73 -25.28
N MET A 309 -9.85 10.10 -25.72
CA MET A 309 -10.31 11.50 -25.67
C MET A 309 -10.32 12.05 -24.25
N ALA A 310 -10.87 11.30 -23.29
CA ALA A 310 -10.89 11.71 -21.90
C ALA A 310 -9.47 11.77 -21.29
N SER A 311 -8.60 10.82 -21.64
CA SER A 311 -7.20 10.83 -21.21
C SER A 311 -6.45 12.08 -21.70
N MET A 312 -6.68 12.50 -22.95
CA MET A 312 -6.08 13.71 -23.52
C MET A 312 -6.58 15.01 -22.86
N LEU A 313 -7.78 15.00 -22.28
CA LEU A 313 -8.31 16.16 -21.55
C LEU A 313 -7.75 16.27 -20.12
N ILE A 314 -7.31 15.15 -19.55
CA ILE A 314 -6.73 15.09 -18.20
C ILE A 314 -5.23 15.37 -18.23
N PHE A 315 -4.54 14.96 -19.32
CA PHE A 315 -3.11 15.21 -19.55
C PHE A 315 -2.87 16.68 -19.93
#